data_be5ff92347c480ab56986ad041124f61
#
_entry.id   be5ff92347c480ab56986ad041124f61
#
_cell.length_a   1.000
_cell.length_b   1.000
_cell.length_c   1.000
_cell.angle_alpha   90.00
_cell.angle_beta   90.00
_cell.angle_gamma   90.00
#
_symmetry.space_group_name_H-M   'P 1'
#
loop_
_entity.id
_entity.type
_entity.pdbx_description
1 polymer ?
#
loop_
_entity_poly.entity_id
_entity_poly.type
_entity_poly.pdbx_seq_one_letter_code
_entity_poly.pdbx_strand_id
1 'polypeptide(L)'
;NGQVSNRMYQNAQGDVAVAITMSLENNLTASDRGTGYSFAEGGDINNFTFAEVREESNATGADMRTGWPTIAPYGANGEILVNHTGGLNYWIRETAGEGQWDGPHSIPDPTGLEYPFSMSWARVATSGPNNDIIHVVAAAQHQVSSEEMVNAQFYCRSTDGENWEVAYSPVEEDYPGVYSADDYAIATNGDVVAICYSTVFYGHVLVYKSTDNGETWEKMVVWENPFAGD
;
A
#
# COMPACT_ATOMS: atom_id res chain seq x y z
N ASN A 1 7.80 -7.72 -12.08
CA ASN A 1 6.87 -7.63 -10.95
C ASN A 1 7.27 -8.62 -9.86
N GLY A 2 8.42 -8.43 -9.22
CA GLY A 2 8.91 -9.26 -8.12
C GLY A 2 8.21 -9.00 -6.78
N GLN A 3 7.29 -8.04 -6.72
CA GLN A 3 6.77 -7.55 -5.45
C GLN A 3 5.49 -8.18 -5.01
N VAL A 4 5.56 -8.77 -3.84
CA VAL A 4 4.37 -9.18 -3.08
C VAL A 4 4.03 -8.08 -2.10
N SER A 5 3.21 -7.11 -2.54
CA SER A 5 2.53 -6.22 -1.62
C SER A 5 1.46 -6.97 -0.84
N ASN A 6 0.80 -6.34 0.11
CA ASN A 6 -0.39 -6.87 0.78
C ASN A 6 -1.52 -7.01 -0.27
N ARG A 7 -1.44 -8.05 -1.08
CA ARG A 7 -2.37 -8.34 -2.18
C ARG A 7 -3.47 -9.29 -1.79
N MET A 8 -3.41 -9.77 -0.57
CA MET A 8 -4.35 -10.74 -0.04
C MET A 8 -4.50 -10.52 1.47
N TYR A 9 -5.71 -10.64 1.95
CA TYR A 9 -5.98 -10.74 3.37
C TYR A 9 -7.00 -11.84 3.64
N GLN A 10 -7.03 -12.34 4.86
CA GLN A 10 -8.10 -13.18 5.40
C GLN A 10 -8.79 -12.41 6.52
N ASN A 11 -10.12 -12.34 6.47
CA ASN A 11 -10.91 -11.71 7.54
C ASN A 11 -11.17 -12.68 8.70
N ALA A 12 -11.81 -12.18 9.75
CA ALA A 12 -12.14 -13.00 10.94
C ALA A 12 -13.14 -14.12 10.67
N GLN A 13 -13.92 -14.05 9.59
CA GLN A 13 -14.87 -15.05 9.14
C GLN A 13 -14.20 -16.17 8.36
N GLY A 14 -12.94 -16.00 7.99
CA GLY A 14 -12.17 -16.94 7.20
C GLY A 14 -12.23 -16.68 5.69
N ASP A 15 -12.95 -15.64 5.25
CA ASP A 15 -13.02 -15.25 3.84
C ASP A 15 -11.67 -14.69 3.38
N VAL A 16 -11.35 -14.90 2.12
CA VAL A 16 -10.09 -14.43 1.53
C VAL A 16 -10.36 -13.49 0.36
N ALA A 17 -9.81 -12.30 0.42
CA ALA A 17 -9.80 -11.33 -0.68
C ALA A 17 -8.42 -11.24 -1.32
N VAL A 18 -8.38 -11.08 -2.63
CA VAL A 18 -7.14 -10.93 -3.41
C VAL A 18 -7.28 -9.79 -4.42
N ALA A 19 -6.26 -8.95 -4.51
CA ALA A 19 -6.12 -7.92 -5.53
C ALA A 19 -4.82 -8.08 -6.30
N ILE A 20 -4.87 -8.04 -7.63
CA ILE A 20 -3.70 -8.17 -8.50
C ILE A 20 -3.73 -7.10 -9.59
N THR A 21 -2.57 -6.76 -10.12
CA THR A 21 -2.50 -6.01 -11.37
C THR A 21 -2.87 -6.93 -12.51
N MET A 22 -3.86 -6.56 -13.32
CA MET A 22 -4.25 -7.30 -14.50
C MET A 22 -4.41 -6.39 -15.73
N SER A 23 -4.39 -6.99 -16.88
CA SER A 23 -4.68 -6.39 -18.18
C SER A 23 -5.42 -7.43 -19.02
N LEU A 24 -6.43 -7.02 -19.75
CA LEU A 24 -7.14 -7.86 -20.71
C LEU A 24 -6.44 -7.86 -22.08
N GLU A 25 -5.64 -6.82 -22.33
CA GLU A 25 -4.85 -6.73 -23.56
C GLU A 25 -3.58 -7.56 -23.47
N ASN A 26 -3.39 -8.45 -24.43
CA ASN A 26 -2.15 -9.22 -24.55
C ASN A 26 -1.08 -8.39 -25.30
N ASN A 27 -0.64 -7.29 -24.69
CA ASN A 27 0.43 -6.45 -25.21
C ASN A 27 1.41 -6.05 -24.09
N LEU A 28 2.65 -5.70 -24.49
CA LEU A 28 3.71 -5.35 -23.53
C LEU A 28 3.46 -4.02 -22.80
N THR A 29 2.63 -3.16 -23.37
CA THR A 29 2.35 -1.84 -22.79
C THR A 29 1.27 -1.91 -21.72
N ALA A 30 0.41 -2.94 -21.76
CA ALA A 30 -0.73 -3.11 -20.85
C ALA A 30 -1.47 -1.78 -20.68
N SER A 31 -1.92 -1.19 -21.79
CA SER A 31 -2.54 0.15 -21.81
C SER A 31 -3.85 0.20 -21.04
N ASP A 32 -4.54 -0.94 -20.94
CA ASP A 32 -5.76 -1.17 -20.19
C ASP A 32 -5.52 -1.70 -18.76
N ARG A 33 -4.27 -1.67 -18.28
CA ARG A 33 -3.92 -2.20 -16.95
C ARG A 33 -4.78 -1.59 -15.85
N GLY A 34 -5.26 -2.47 -14.97
CA GLY A 34 -6.08 -2.12 -13.82
C GLY A 34 -5.96 -3.15 -12.70
N THR A 35 -6.86 -3.11 -11.75
CA THR A 35 -6.93 -4.06 -10.65
C THR A 35 -7.90 -5.20 -10.96
N GLY A 36 -7.41 -6.42 -10.90
CA GLY A 36 -8.25 -7.62 -10.80
C GLY A 36 -8.52 -7.93 -9.34
N TYR A 37 -9.74 -8.29 -9.04
CA TYR A 37 -10.19 -8.62 -7.69
C TYR A 37 -10.84 -9.99 -7.66
N SER A 38 -10.67 -10.70 -6.54
CA SER A 38 -11.38 -11.95 -6.28
C SER A 38 -11.64 -12.14 -4.79
N PHE A 39 -12.75 -12.78 -4.48
CA PHE A 39 -13.18 -13.07 -3.12
C PHE A 39 -13.59 -14.52 -2.99
N ALA A 40 -13.18 -15.19 -1.91
CA ALA A 40 -13.52 -16.55 -1.58
C ALA A 40 -14.15 -16.62 -0.19
N GLU A 41 -15.47 -16.82 -0.16
CA GLU A 41 -16.23 -17.00 1.07
C GLU A 41 -15.76 -18.27 1.82
N GLY A 42 -15.55 -18.15 3.13
CA GLY A 42 -15.04 -19.23 3.97
C GLY A 42 -13.66 -19.76 3.56
N GLY A 43 -12.93 -19.01 2.72
CA GLY A 43 -11.61 -19.40 2.23
C GLY A 43 -11.62 -20.58 1.25
N ASP A 44 -12.75 -20.88 0.63
CA ASP A 44 -12.83 -21.93 -0.39
C ASP A 44 -12.14 -21.50 -1.69
N ILE A 45 -10.85 -21.80 -1.77
CA ILE A 45 -10.00 -21.49 -2.93
C ILE A 45 -10.45 -22.14 -4.24
N ASN A 46 -11.35 -23.11 -4.22
CA ASN A 46 -11.90 -23.69 -5.45
C ASN A 46 -12.94 -22.78 -6.11
N ASN A 47 -13.48 -21.82 -5.34
CA ASN A 47 -14.42 -20.80 -5.81
C ASN A 47 -13.75 -19.47 -6.13
N PHE A 48 -12.42 -19.43 -6.14
CA PHE A 48 -11.67 -18.26 -6.57
C PHE A 48 -11.92 -18.01 -8.07
N THR A 49 -12.81 -17.13 -8.37
CA THR A 49 -12.96 -16.59 -9.72
C THR A 49 -12.28 -15.23 -9.78
N PHE A 50 -11.13 -15.16 -10.43
CA PHE A 50 -10.65 -13.85 -10.85
C PHE A 50 -11.66 -13.32 -11.87
N ALA A 51 -12.45 -12.36 -11.44
CA ALA A 51 -13.30 -11.64 -12.35
C ALA A 51 -12.42 -10.97 -13.40
N GLU A 52 -12.79 -11.09 -14.65
CA GLU A 52 -12.23 -10.29 -15.75
C GLU A 52 -12.60 -8.81 -15.59
N VAL A 53 -12.89 -8.39 -14.36
CA VAL A 53 -13.50 -7.11 -14.04
C VAL A 53 -12.46 -6.23 -13.40
N ARG A 54 -12.25 -5.08 -14.02
CA ARG A 54 -11.54 -3.97 -13.41
C ARG A 54 -12.47 -3.37 -12.37
N GLU A 55 -12.04 -3.41 -11.12
CA GLU A 55 -12.87 -2.94 -10.00
C GLU A 55 -12.82 -1.41 -9.83
N GLU A 56 -11.87 -0.74 -10.46
CA GLU A 56 -11.72 0.71 -10.36
C GLU A 56 -12.14 1.44 -11.65
N SER A 57 -12.87 2.52 -11.45
CA SER A 57 -13.19 3.48 -12.51
C SER A 57 -13.04 4.92 -12.00
N ASN A 58 -12.91 5.86 -12.91
CA ASN A 58 -12.92 7.27 -12.56
C ASN A 58 -14.35 7.78 -12.30
N ALA A 59 -14.48 9.04 -11.88
CA ALA A 59 -15.76 9.66 -11.59
C ALA A 59 -16.76 9.68 -12.78
N THR A 60 -16.32 9.41 -14.00
CA THR A 60 -17.18 9.28 -15.18
C THR A 60 -17.53 7.82 -15.51
N GLY A 61 -17.09 6.86 -14.67
CA GLY A 61 -17.30 5.44 -14.88
C GLY A 61 -16.36 4.80 -15.91
N ALA A 62 -15.33 5.53 -16.40
CA ALA A 62 -14.33 4.97 -17.29
C ALA A 62 -13.23 4.28 -16.48
N ASP A 63 -12.77 3.13 -16.96
CA ASP A 63 -11.68 2.38 -16.36
C ASP A 63 -10.41 3.24 -16.21
N MET A 64 -9.78 3.15 -15.04
CA MET A 64 -8.52 3.81 -14.77
C MET A 64 -7.35 2.87 -15.06
N ARG A 65 -6.30 3.40 -15.67
CA ARG A 65 -5.04 2.67 -15.84
C ARG A 65 -4.23 2.75 -14.56
N THR A 66 -4.43 1.79 -13.66
CA THR A 66 -3.79 1.71 -12.35
C THR A 66 -2.75 0.58 -12.28
N GLY A 67 -2.08 0.43 -11.18
CA GLY A 67 -1.17 -0.69 -10.96
C GLY A 67 -0.75 -0.87 -9.52
N TRP A 68 -0.18 -2.05 -9.28
CA TRP A 68 0.34 -2.48 -7.98
C TRP A 68 -0.67 -2.29 -6.84
N PRO A 69 -1.87 -2.91 -6.95
CA PRO A 69 -2.87 -2.81 -5.91
C PRO A 69 -2.39 -3.47 -4.63
N THR A 70 -2.86 -2.95 -3.52
CA THR A 70 -2.75 -3.51 -2.18
C THR A 70 -4.11 -3.44 -1.53
N ILE A 71 -4.47 -4.42 -0.70
CA ILE A 71 -5.81 -4.57 -0.13
C ILE A 71 -5.73 -4.94 1.34
N ALA A 72 -6.66 -4.43 2.14
CA ALA A 72 -6.80 -4.76 3.55
C ALA A 72 -8.28 -4.77 3.96
N PRO A 73 -8.66 -5.45 5.05
CA PRO A 73 -9.98 -5.27 5.66
C PRO A 73 -10.15 -3.81 6.08
N TYR A 74 -11.37 -3.28 6.04
CA TYR A 74 -11.68 -1.93 6.51
C TYR A 74 -13.08 -1.87 7.11
N GLY A 75 -13.19 -1.20 8.25
CA GLY A 75 -14.43 -1.22 9.01
C GLY A 75 -14.73 -2.62 9.56
N ALA A 76 -15.95 -2.82 10.04
CA ALA A 76 -16.37 -4.09 10.65
C ALA A 76 -16.45 -5.25 9.64
N ASN A 77 -16.82 -4.98 8.39
CA ASN A 77 -17.07 -6.02 7.37
C ASN A 77 -16.56 -5.65 5.97
N GLY A 78 -16.01 -4.47 5.80
CA GLY A 78 -15.61 -3.93 4.51
C GLY A 78 -14.15 -4.14 4.19
N GLU A 79 -13.69 -3.45 3.17
CA GLU A 79 -12.31 -3.50 2.68
C GLU A 79 -11.89 -2.19 2.01
N ILE A 80 -10.60 -1.96 2.00
CA ILE A 80 -9.94 -0.86 1.30
C ILE A 80 -8.96 -1.40 0.27
N LEU A 81 -9.02 -0.86 -0.92
CA LEU A 81 -8.08 -1.07 -2.01
C LEU A 81 -7.27 0.20 -2.25
N VAL A 82 -5.96 0.09 -2.33
CA VAL A 82 -5.07 1.20 -2.69
C VAL A 82 -4.24 0.81 -3.90
N ASN A 83 -4.11 1.71 -4.87
CA ASN A 83 -3.22 1.56 -6.01
C ASN A 83 -2.65 2.91 -6.43
N HIS A 84 -1.90 2.98 -7.53
CA HIS A 84 -1.39 4.26 -8.01
C HIS A 84 -1.61 4.47 -9.51
N THR A 85 -1.94 5.73 -9.83
CA THR A 85 -1.91 6.34 -11.16
C THR A 85 -1.83 7.85 -10.98
N GLY A 86 -0.65 8.45 -11.20
CA GLY A 86 -0.43 9.88 -10.95
C GLY A 86 -0.57 10.27 -9.47
N GLY A 87 -0.09 9.44 -8.54
CA GLY A 87 -0.27 9.50 -7.11
C GLY A 87 -1.04 8.29 -6.57
N LEU A 88 -1.27 8.23 -5.28
CA LEU A 88 -2.02 7.15 -4.64
C LEU A 88 -3.52 7.41 -4.70
N ASN A 89 -4.26 6.37 -5.07
CA ASN A 89 -5.70 6.37 -5.07
C ASN A 89 -6.23 5.21 -4.25
N TYR A 90 -7.39 5.38 -3.61
CA TYR A 90 -8.04 4.33 -2.84
C TYR A 90 -9.54 4.26 -3.12
N TRP A 91 -10.07 3.09 -2.87
CA TRP A 91 -11.49 2.74 -2.94
C TRP A 91 -11.86 1.99 -1.67
N ILE A 92 -13.05 2.24 -1.19
CA ILE A 92 -13.61 1.59 0.01
C ILE A 92 -14.92 0.93 -0.38
N ARG A 93 -15.26 -0.17 0.28
CA ARG A 93 -16.62 -0.69 0.28
C ARG A 93 -17.01 -1.27 1.65
N GLU A 94 -18.29 -1.24 1.96
CA GLU A 94 -18.82 -1.56 3.29
C GLU A 94 -18.86 -3.06 3.57
N THR A 95 -18.95 -3.90 2.53
CA THR A 95 -19.00 -5.35 2.65
C THR A 95 -17.97 -5.99 1.73
N ALA A 96 -17.06 -6.77 2.30
CA ALA A 96 -16.05 -7.50 1.54
C ALA A 96 -16.70 -8.46 0.55
N GLY A 97 -16.21 -8.50 -0.68
CA GLY A 97 -16.76 -9.34 -1.74
C GLY A 97 -18.03 -8.83 -2.38
N GLU A 98 -18.73 -7.82 -1.82
CA GLU A 98 -20.05 -7.41 -2.28
C GLU A 98 -20.17 -5.88 -2.41
N GLY A 99 -21.06 -5.45 -3.30
CA GLY A 99 -21.39 -4.04 -3.51
C GLY A 99 -20.43 -3.30 -4.42
N GLN A 100 -20.67 -2.00 -4.55
CA GLN A 100 -19.86 -1.12 -5.39
C GLN A 100 -18.72 -0.52 -4.56
N TRP A 101 -17.58 -0.32 -5.20
CA TRP A 101 -16.49 0.45 -4.64
C TRP A 101 -16.81 1.95 -4.63
N ASP A 102 -16.66 2.59 -3.49
CA ASP A 102 -16.68 4.03 -3.35
C ASP A 102 -15.29 4.60 -3.61
N GLY A 103 -15.16 5.41 -4.63
CA GLY A 103 -13.90 5.98 -5.11
C GLY A 103 -13.94 6.32 -6.60
N PRO A 104 -12.83 6.81 -7.18
CA PRO A 104 -11.52 6.98 -6.55
C PRO A 104 -11.46 8.16 -5.58
N HIS A 105 -10.87 7.93 -4.44
CA HIS A 105 -10.38 8.96 -3.52
C HIS A 105 -8.87 9.07 -3.62
N SER A 106 -8.29 10.22 -3.30
CA SER A 106 -6.83 10.41 -3.37
C SER A 106 -6.22 10.49 -1.97
N ILE A 107 -5.13 9.75 -1.75
CA ILE A 107 -4.23 10.05 -0.65
C ILE A 107 -3.35 11.21 -1.10
N PRO A 108 -3.34 12.34 -0.39
CA PRO A 108 -2.59 13.52 -0.83
C PRO A 108 -1.09 13.25 -0.87
N ASP A 109 -0.43 13.75 -1.91
CA ASP A 109 1.03 13.78 -1.93
C ASP A 109 1.56 14.72 -0.81
N PRO A 110 2.76 14.46 -0.27
CA PRO A 110 3.34 15.30 0.76
C PRO A 110 3.56 16.73 0.28
N THR A 111 3.32 17.70 1.16
CA THR A 111 3.44 19.12 0.84
C THR A 111 4.44 19.83 1.76
N GLY A 112 4.95 20.99 1.33
CA GLY A 112 5.87 21.80 2.13
C GLY A 112 7.30 21.25 2.20
N LEU A 113 7.65 20.29 1.36
CA LEU A 113 8.97 19.71 1.25
C LEU A 113 9.82 20.42 0.19
N GLU A 114 11.13 20.18 0.21
CA GLU A 114 12.07 20.70 -0.79
C GLU A 114 11.73 20.22 -2.21
N TYR A 115 11.28 18.97 -2.33
CA TYR A 115 10.93 18.35 -3.60
C TYR A 115 9.44 17.99 -3.65
N PRO A 116 8.76 18.17 -4.81
CA PRO A 116 7.39 17.73 -5.02
C PRO A 116 7.38 16.22 -5.32
N PHE A 117 7.34 15.42 -4.28
CA PHE A 117 7.26 13.97 -4.41
C PHE A 117 5.87 13.53 -4.87
N SER A 118 5.84 12.50 -5.70
CA SER A 118 4.62 11.74 -6.03
C SER A 118 4.77 10.31 -5.55
N MET A 119 3.80 9.85 -4.75
CA MET A 119 3.83 8.55 -4.11
C MET A 119 3.36 7.44 -5.05
N SER A 120 3.98 6.26 -4.91
CA SER A 120 3.64 5.04 -5.65
C SER A 120 3.98 3.78 -4.83
N TRP A 121 3.59 2.62 -5.36
CA TRP A 121 3.88 1.30 -4.77
C TRP A 121 3.44 1.15 -3.31
N ALA A 122 2.23 1.56 -3.01
CA ALA A 122 1.66 1.50 -1.67
C ALA A 122 1.61 0.08 -1.07
N ARG A 123 1.70 0.03 0.26
CA ARG A 123 1.34 -1.11 1.09
C ARG A 123 0.34 -0.64 2.11
N VAL A 124 -0.84 -1.22 2.13
CA VAL A 124 -1.92 -0.87 3.06
C VAL A 124 -2.06 -1.93 4.15
N ALA A 125 -2.31 -1.49 5.35
CA ALA A 125 -2.80 -2.30 6.47
C ALA A 125 -3.77 -1.47 7.30
N THR A 126 -4.59 -2.12 8.09
CA THR A 126 -5.56 -1.45 8.96
C THR A 126 -5.42 -1.93 10.39
N SER A 127 -5.71 -1.07 11.35
CA SER A 127 -5.67 -1.36 12.78
C SER A 127 -6.91 -0.81 13.50
N GLY A 128 -6.89 -0.88 14.82
CA GLY A 128 -8.04 -0.50 15.63
C GLY A 128 -9.07 -1.64 15.76
N PRO A 129 -10.05 -1.48 16.65
CA PRO A 129 -11.00 -2.54 17.01
C PRO A 129 -11.92 -2.96 15.83
N ASN A 130 -12.10 -2.09 14.86
CA ASN A 130 -12.92 -2.33 13.67
C ASN A 130 -12.11 -2.21 12.36
N ASN A 131 -10.79 -2.27 12.39
CA ASN A 131 -9.93 -1.98 11.22
C ASN A 131 -10.23 -0.62 10.59
N ASP A 132 -10.55 0.37 11.38
CA ASP A 132 -10.98 1.71 10.96
C ASP A 132 -9.83 2.72 10.88
N ILE A 133 -8.65 2.34 11.35
CA ILE A 133 -7.43 3.15 11.21
C ILE A 133 -6.61 2.59 10.04
N ILE A 134 -6.40 3.42 9.03
CA ILE A 134 -5.71 3.04 7.80
C ILE A 134 -4.25 3.47 7.88
N HIS A 135 -3.35 2.58 7.49
CA HIS A 135 -1.91 2.81 7.41
C HIS A 135 -1.43 2.48 6.01
N VAL A 136 -0.73 3.40 5.39
CA VAL A 136 -0.13 3.21 4.06
C VAL A 136 1.34 3.59 4.12
N VAL A 137 2.21 2.70 3.64
CA VAL A 137 3.61 3.02 3.38
C VAL A 137 3.82 3.04 1.88
N ALA A 138 4.48 4.06 1.36
CA ALA A 138 4.69 4.22 -0.07
C ALA A 138 6.06 4.82 -0.38
N ALA A 139 6.68 4.34 -1.45
CA ALA A 139 7.86 4.98 -2.01
C ALA A 139 7.45 6.19 -2.85
N ALA A 140 8.30 7.21 -2.86
CA ALA A 140 8.12 8.38 -3.69
C ALA A 140 9.43 8.76 -4.36
N GLN A 141 9.31 9.39 -5.52
CA GLN A 141 10.45 9.80 -6.33
C GLN A 141 10.23 11.20 -6.86
N HIS A 142 11.32 11.95 -6.94
CA HIS A 142 11.36 13.23 -7.65
C HIS A 142 12.57 13.29 -8.57
N GLN A 143 12.34 13.58 -9.85
CA GLN A 143 13.39 13.76 -10.83
C GLN A 143 13.92 15.19 -10.75
N VAL A 144 15.15 15.35 -10.25
CA VAL A 144 15.82 16.66 -10.13
C VAL A 144 16.42 17.08 -11.47
N SER A 145 17.06 16.13 -12.16
CA SER A 145 17.65 16.33 -13.49
C SER A 145 17.58 15.03 -14.31
N SER A 146 18.08 15.04 -15.54
CA SER A 146 18.13 13.82 -16.37
C SER A 146 18.97 12.68 -15.75
N GLU A 147 19.85 12.99 -14.81
CA GLU A 147 20.81 12.05 -14.21
C GLU A 147 20.61 11.88 -12.70
N GLU A 148 19.77 12.71 -12.08
CA GLU A 148 19.60 12.76 -10.64
C GLU A 148 18.15 12.55 -10.23
N MET A 149 17.92 11.55 -9.39
CA MET A 149 16.63 11.25 -8.78
C MET A 149 16.76 11.23 -7.27
N VAL A 150 15.85 11.91 -6.60
CA VAL A 150 15.70 11.85 -5.15
C VAL A 150 14.57 10.90 -4.82
N ASN A 151 14.84 9.96 -3.94
CA ASN A 151 13.87 9.00 -3.43
C ASN A 151 13.53 9.34 -1.98
N ALA A 152 12.34 9.02 -1.57
CA ALA A 152 11.92 9.10 -0.18
C ALA A 152 10.83 8.06 0.09
N GLN A 153 10.59 7.76 1.35
CA GLN A 153 9.49 6.93 1.75
C GLN A 153 8.56 7.67 2.70
N PHE A 154 7.27 7.51 2.47
CA PHE A 154 6.23 8.17 3.24
C PHE A 154 5.37 7.16 3.98
N TYR A 155 4.94 7.56 5.15
CA TYR A 155 3.91 6.91 5.93
C TYR A 155 2.67 7.80 5.95
N CYS A 156 1.54 7.24 5.56
CA CYS A 156 0.26 7.92 5.55
C CYS A 156 -0.67 7.21 6.52
N ARG A 157 -1.40 7.98 7.33
CA ARG A 157 -2.36 7.49 8.31
C ARG A 157 -3.68 8.23 8.16
N SER A 158 -4.78 7.49 8.30
CA SER A 158 -6.12 8.07 8.42
C SER A 158 -6.92 7.34 9.48
N THR A 159 -7.66 8.07 10.31
CA THR A 159 -8.54 7.54 11.35
C THR A 159 -10.02 7.62 10.99
N ASP A 160 -10.34 8.17 9.84
CA ASP A 160 -11.72 8.38 9.38
C ASP A 160 -11.93 8.00 7.90
N GLY A 161 -10.88 7.60 7.21
CA GLY A 161 -10.91 7.27 5.79
C GLY A 161 -10.97 8.46 4.83
N GLU A 162 -10.99 9.69 5.33
CA GLU A 162 -11.12 10.92 4.53
C GLU A 162 -9.93 11.86 4.73
N ASN A 163 -9.52 12.06 5.98
CA ASN A 163 -8.43 12.96 6.35
C ASN A 163 -7.13 12.17 6.55
N TRP A 164 -6.06 12.64 5.91
CA TRP A 164 -4.78 11.94 5.88
C TRP A 164 -3.67 12.74 6.53
N GLU A 165 -2.97 12.11 7.44
CA GLU A 165 -1.67 12.52 7.92
C GLU A 165 -0.61 11.91 7.01
N VAL A 166 0.25 12.74 6.39
CA VAL A 166 1.31 12.29 5.51
C VAL A 166 2.65 12.83 6.03
N ALA A 167 3.54 11.93 6.38
CA ALA A 167 4.86 12.26 6.91
C ALA A 167 5.94 11.36 6.27
N TYR A 168 7.19 11.75 6.42
CA TYR A 168 8.28 10.82 6.15
C TYR A 168 8.12 9.56 6.97
N SER A 169 8.38 8.42 6.37
CA SER A 169 8.38 7.14 7.08
C SER A 169 9.49 7.14 8.15
N PRO A 170 9.30 6.49 9.30
CA PRO A 170 10.27 6.53 10.39
C PRO A 170 11.69 6.09 10.00
N VAL A 171 11.83 5.29 8.96
CA VAL A 171 13.15 4.88 8.46
C VAL A 171 13.96 6.02 7.83
N GLU A 172 13.30 7.10 7.35
CA GLU A 172 13.97 8.26 6.75
C GLU A 172 14.86 9.04 7.74
N GLU A 173 14.60 8.94 9.04
CA GLU A 173 15.44 9.55 10.07
C GLU A 173 16.82 8.89 10.16
N ASP A 174 16.88 7.58 9.94
CA ASP A 174 18.12 6.82 10.04
C ASP A 174 18.82 6.61 8.68
N TYR A 175 18.02 6.39 7.64
CA TYR A 175 18.47 5.98 6.31
C TYR A 175 17.70 6.73 5.22
N PRO A 176 17.95 8.02 5.01
CA PRO A 176 17.20 8.83 4.06
C PRO A 176 17.44 8.39 2.61
N GLY A 177 16.39 8.31 1.84
CA GLY A 177 16.44 8.20 0.39
C GLY A 177 16.91 6.86 -0.19
N VAL A 178 16.98 5.79 0.60
CA VAL A 178 17.62 4.51 0.19
C VAL A 178 16.64 3.38 -0.13
N TYR A 179 15.51 3.66 -0.75
CA TYR A 179 14.49 2.64 -1.00
C TYR A 179 14.18 2.41 -2.46
N SER A 180 13.77 1.17 -2.71
CA SER A 180 13.03 0.79 -3.91
C SER A 180 11.61 0.36 -3.54
N ALA A 181 10.79 0.10 -4.55
CA ALA A 181 9.44 -0.42 -4.39
C ALA A 181 9.38 -1.79 -3.66
N ASP A 182 10.51 -2.44 -3.51
CA ASP A 182 10.62 -3.83 -3.10
C ASP A 182 11.08 -4.01 -1.64
N ASP A 183 11.39 -2.92 -0.95
CA ASP A 183 12.19 -2.97 0.28
C ASP A 183 11.40 -2.78 1.57
N TYR A 184 10.08 -2.76 1.50
CA TYR A 184 9.23 -2.54 2.67
C TYR A 184 7.95 -3.37 2.65
N ALA A 185 7.48 -3.67 3.86
CA ALA A 185 6.20 -4.31 4.13
C ALA A 185 5.59 -3.74 5.39
N ILE A 186 4.26 -3.76 5.48
CA ILE A 186 3.52 -3.33 6.67
C ILE A 186 2.58 -4.45 7.12
N ALA A 187 2.42 -4.60 8.43
CA ALA A 187 1.46 -5.52 9.05
C ALA A 187 0.92 -4.92 10.34
N THR A 188 -0.26 -5.38 10.75
CA THR A 188 -0.95 -4.92 11.95
C THR A 188 -1.49 -6.09 12.76
N ASN A 189 -1.65 -5.88 14.06
CA ASN A 189 -2.36 -6.79 14.96
C ASN A 189 -2.95 -5.99 16.14
N GLY A 190 -4.26 -5.78 16.13
CA GLY A 190 -4.93 -4.86 17.07
C GLY A 190 -4.38 -3.44 16.86
N ASP A 191 -3.90 -2.82 17.95
CA ASP A 191 -3.31 -1.48 17.92
C ASP A 191 -1.83 -1.46 17.54
N VAL A 192 -1.23 -2.63 17.30
CA VAL A 192 0.17 -2.75 16.90
C VAL A 192 0.30 -2.62 15.40
N VAL A 193 1.18 -1.74 14.98
CA VAL A 193 1.60 -1.57 13.58
C VAL A 193 3.10 -1.86 13.47
N ALA A 194 3.50 -2.64 12.49
CA ALA A 194 4.91 -2.93 12.22
C ALA A 194 5.23 -2.67 10.77
N ILE A 195 6.31 -1.93 10.52
CA ILE A 195 6.85 -1.70 9.19
C ILE A 195 8.24 -2.32 9.13
N CYS A 196 8.44 -3.26 8.21
CA CYS A 196 9.72 -3.88 7.96
C CYS A 196 10.38 -3.23 6.74
N TYR A 197 11.66 -2.94 6.85
CA TYR A 197 12.48 -2.39 5.78
C TYR A 197 13.70 -3.26 5.53
N SER A 198 14.06 -3.40 4.25
CA SER A 198 15.36 -3.89 3.83
C SER A 198 16.08 -2.73 3.14
N THR A 199 17.11 -2.18 3.76
CA THR A 199 17.80 -1.01 3.22
C THR A 199 18.72 -1.42 2.07
N VAL A 200 18.42 -0.95 0.85
CA VAL A 200 19.07 -1.40 -0.39
C VAL A 200 20.59 -1.25 -0.37
N PHE A 201 21.07 -0.09 0.06
CA PHE A 201 22.51 0.20 0.03
C PHE A 201 23.27 -0.33 1.25
N TYR A 202 22.61 -0.38 2.39
CA TYR A 202 23.23 -0.85 3.63
C TYR A 202 22.96 -2.32 3.90
N GLY A 203 21.91 -2.89 3.28
CA GLY A 203 21.51 -4.28 3.44
C GLY A 203 21.02 -4.63 4.84
N HIS A 204 20.72 -3.66 5.70
CA HIS A 204 20.14 -3.90 7.03
C HIS A 204 18.69 -4.35 6.90
N VAL A 205 18.22 -5.15 7.85
CA VAL A 205 16.80 -5.46 8.04
C VAL A 205 16.33 -4.81 9.32
N LEU A 206 15.40 -3.88 9.19
CA LEU A 206 14.87 -3.06 10.27
C LEU A 206 13.37 -3.29 10.43
N VAL A 207 12.88 -3.20 11.66
CA VAL A 207 11.46 -3.12 11.94
C VAL A 207 11.20 -1.88 12.79
N TYR A 208 10.29 -1.06 12.35
CA TYR A 208 9.71 0.02 13.17
C TYR A 208 8.35 -0.46 13.66
N LYS A 209 8.18 -0.48 14.97
CA LYS A 209 6.98 -0.96 15.65
C LYS A 209 6.31 0.17 16.39
N SER A 210 5.03 0.32 16.20
CA SER A 210 4.12 1.15 16.98
C SER A 210 3.22 0.25 17.84
N THR A 211 2.83 0.72 19.02
CA THR A 211 1.82 0.09 19.87
C THR A 211 0.63 1.00 20.15
N ASP A 212 0.54 2.10 19.43
CA ASP A 212 -0.43 3.17 19.55
C ASP A 212 -1.02 3.59 18.19
N ASN A 213 -1.27 2.60 17.32
CA ASN A 213 -1.85 2.82 15.99
C ASN A 213 -1.04 3.78 15.11
N GLY A 214 0.28 3.69 15.17
CA GLY A 214 1.17 4.44 14.29
C GLY A 214 1.46 5.88 14.72
N GLU A 215 1.18 6.25 15.98
CA GLU A 215 1.50 7.59 16.50
C GLU A 215 2.97 7.72 16.88
N THR A 216 3.52 6.68 17.52
CA THR A 216 4.94 6.65 17.89
C THR A 216 5.61 5.35 17.44
N TRP A 217 6.93 5.39 17.23
CA TRP A 217 7.67 4.28 16.65
C TRP A 217 8.89 3.91 17.46
N GLU A 218 9.11 2.60 17.64
CA GLU A 218 10.31 2.01 18.21
C GLU A 218 11.07 1.25 17.11
N LYS A 219 12.35 1.58 16.93
CA LYS A 219 13.22 0.91 15.95
C LYS A 219 13.80 -0.37 16.55
N MET A 220 13.75 -1.44 15.77
CA MET A 220 14.41 -2.71 16.03
C MET A 220 15.32 -3.09 14.86
N VAL A 221 16.60 -3.35 15.13
CA VAL A 221 17.53 -3.91 14.14
C VAL A 221 17.38 -5.42 14.18
N VAL A 222 16.82 -6.01 13.13
CA VAL A 222 16.64 -7.45 13.00
C VAL A 222 17.93 -8.11 12.50
N TRP A 223 18.58 -7.45 11.55
CA TRP A 223 19.86 -7.87 11.02
C TRP A 223 20.67 -6.66 10.58
N GLU A 224 21.91 -6.61 10.98
CA GLU A 224 22.87 -5.60 10.58
C GLU A 224 23.86 -6.20 9.59
N ASN A 225 23.99 -5.58 8.42
CA ASN A 225 24.95 -6.04 7.43
C ASN A 225 26.37 -5.75 7.92
N PRO A 226 27.22 -6.77 8.13
CA PRO A 226 28.56 -6.57 8.62
C PRO A 226 29.50 -5.90 7.60
N PHE A 227 29.04 -5.76 6.35
CA PHE A 227 29.79 -5.13 5.24
C PHE A 227 29.23 -3.74 4.88
N ALA A 228 28.26 -3.22 5.63
CA ALA A 228 27.72 -1.89 5.38
C ALA A 228 28.80 -0.84 5.66
N GLY A 229 29.12 -0.05 4.63
CA GLY A 229 30.11 1.05 4.73
C GLY A 229 31.51 0.73 4.23
N ASP A 230 31.73 -0.43 3.60
CA ASP A 230 32.96 -0.76 2.86
C ASP A 230 32.91 -0.28 1.40
#